data_04003c70a79551d27e2e8a903d2b3656
#
_entry.id   04003c70a79551d27e2e8a903d2b3656
#
_cell.length_a   1.000
_cell.length_b   1.000
_cell.length_c   1.000
_cell.angle_alpha   90.00
_cell.angle_beta   90.00
_cell.angle_gamma   90.00
#
_symmetry.space_group_name_H-M   'P 1'
#
loop_
_entity.id
_entity.type
_entity.pdbx_description
1 polymer ?
#
loop_
_entity_poly.entity_id
_entity_poly.type
_entity_poly.pdbx_seq_one_letter_code
_entity_poly.pdbx_strand_id
1 'polypeptide(L)'
;IRTFSVPGDVAFVNEFVRLAELMPPDGLIIDVRDNGGGLIWAGERLLQTLTPKTIEPERLQFINTALTDQLAKANGAGASIDLSKWRPSISRAGETGASFSCSFPITDPARCNDIGQRYHGPVVLITNARCYSTTDIFAAGFQDHDIGEVLGIDNNTGAGGANVWEHGLLLQLAGAPLKALPKNAGMRVAIRRTLRVGKQAGTELEDLGVVPDVEHKMTRRDLLENNVDLIEKAASILAGQPRFRLDATASKAGSKLRVKLTTQNIDRVDFEIDSRPQRSDDIADGSRNVDLPTGLAHGTLSLKGYK
;
A
#
# COMPACT_ATOMS: atom_id res chain seq x y z
N ILE A 1 -11.78 5.83 3.63
CA ILE A 1 -11.95 4.44 3.17
C ILE A 1 -12.57 3.61 4.29
N ARG A 2 -13.74 3.00 4.06
CA ARG A 2 -14.45 2.22 5.08
C ARG A 2 -14.16 0.72 5.03
N THR A 3 -13.70 0.21 3.91
CA THR A 3 -13.30 -1.18 3.69
C THR A 3 -12.48 -1.30 2.42
N PHE A 4 -11.67 -2.35 2.30
CA PHE A 4 -10.88 -2.66 1.11
C PHE A 4 -11.52 -3.72 0.20
N SER A 5 -12.80 -3.95 0.27
CA SER A 5 -13.42 -5.12 -0.38
C SER A 5 -14.66 -4.88 -1.24
N VAL A 6 -15.22 -3.68 -1.32
CA VAL A 6 -16.50 -3.47 -2.01
C VAL A 6 -16.35 -2.48 -3.17
N PRO A 7 -16.84 -2.79 -4.36
CA PRO A 7 -17.56 -3.98 -4.84
C PRO A 7 -16.65 -5.12 -5.32
N GLY A 8 -15.37 -5.07 -5.07
CA GLY A 8 -14.30 -5.99 -5.47
C GLY A 8 -12.98 -5.24 -5.60
N ASP A 9 -11.85 -5.95 -5.54
CA ASP A 9 -10.53 -5.32 -5.51
C ASP A 9 -10.27 -4.42 -6.72
N VAL A 10 -10.55 -4.88 -7.93
CA VAL A 10 -10.30 -4.13 -9.18
C VAL A 10 -11.18 -2.89 -9.27
N ALA A 11 -12.48 -3.02 -9.02
CA ALA A 11 -13.41 -1.89 -9.07
C ALA A 11 -13.09 -0.85 -7.98
N PHE A 12 -12.72 -1.31 -6.77
CA PHE A 12 -12.31 -0.45 -5.68
C PHE A 12 -11.02 0.33 -6.01
N VAL A 13 -9.99 -0.36 -6.51
CA VAL A 13 -8.72 0.27 -6.87
C VAL A 13 -8.90 1.27 -8.02
N ASN A 14 -9.68 0.91 -9.06
CA ASN A 14 -9.96 1.82 -10.18
C ASN A 14 -10.70 3.08 -9.73
N GLU A 15 -11.68 2.96 -8.81
CA GLU A 15 -12.39 4.12 -8.30
C GLU A 15 -11.48 5.01 -7.43
N PHE A 16 -10.62 4.41 -6.61
CA PHE A 16 -9.62 5.16 -5.86
C PHE A 16 -8.69 5.95 -6.79
N VAL A 17 -8.17 5.31 -7.86
CA VAL A 17 -7.32 5.96 -8.87
C VAL A 17 -8.06 7.13 -9.51
N ARG A 18 -9.30 6.91 -9.96
CA ARG A 18 -10.13 7.96 -10.56
C ARG A 18 -10.32 9.15 -9.63
N LEU A 19 -10.56 8.91 -8.35
CA LEU A 19 -10.71 9.97 -7.35
C LEU A 19 -9.38 10.68 -7.08
N ALA A 20 -8.29 9.94 -6.94
CA ALA A 20 -6.96 10.49 -6.68
C ALA A 20 -6.51 11.44 -7.81
N GLU A 21 -6.78 11.08 -9.08
CA GLU A 21 -6.48 11.91 -10.25
C GLU A 21 -7.31 13.21 -10.32
N LEU A 22 -8.45 13.26 -9.63
CA LEU A 22 -9.29 14.46 -9.54
C LEU A 22 -8.94 15.37 -8.36
N MET A 23 -8.15 14.88 -7.39
CA MET A 23 -7.80 15.66 -6.21
C MET A 23 -6.74 16.73 -6.55
N PRO A 24 -6.84 17.93 -5.95
CA PRO A 24 -5.79 18.92 -6.04
C PRO A 24 -4.45 18.38 -5.49
N PRO A 25 -3.32 18.75 -6.07
CA PRO A 25 -2.01 18.26 -5.63
C PRO A 25 -1.49 18.92 -4.34
N ASP A 26 -2.31 19.75 -3.69
CA ASP A 26 -1.93 20.50 -2.49
C ASP A 26 -1.84 19.64 -1.22
N GLY A 27 -2.52 18.51 -1.19
CA GLY A 27 -2.51 17.56 -0.10
C GLY A 27 -3.72 16.64 -0.10
N LEU A 28 -3.52 15.40 0.34
CA LEU A 28 -4.57 14.38 0.45
C LEU A 28 -4.61 13.83 1.87
N ILE A 29 -5.78 13.85 2.48
CA ILE A 29 -6.04 13.19 3.75
C ILE A 29 -6.80 11.89 3.44
N ILE A 30 -6.21 10.76 3.82
CA ILE A 30 -6.85 9.45 3.72
C ILE A 30 -7.26 9.02 5.13
N ASP A 31 -8.56 8.96 5.39
CA ASP A 31 -9.11 8.51 6.68
C ASP A 31 -9.53 7.05 6.58
N VAL A 32 -8.87 6.19 7.35
CA VAL A 32 -9.15 4.74 7.45
C VAL A 32 -9.66 4.34 8.84
N ARG A 33 -10.04 5.28 9.67
CA ARG A 33 -10.58 4.98 10.99
C ARG A 33 -11.80 4.06 10.90
N ASP A 34 -11.92 3.15 11.85
CA ASP A 34 -12.99 2.14 11.94
C ASP A 34 -13.05 1.16 10.75
N ASN A 35 -12.00 1.07 9.95
CA ASN A 35 -11.91 0.13 8.85
C ASN A 35 -11.34 -1.21 9.33
N GLY A 36 -12.17 -2.24 9.37
CA GLY A 36 -11.82 -3.60 9.79
C GLY A 36 -11.02 -4.40 8.76
N GLY A 37 -10.59 -3.81 7.63
CA GLY A 37 -9.80 -4.49 6.61
C GLY A 37 -10.59 -4.85 5.35
N GLY A 38 -10.23 -5.98 4.76
CA GLY A 38 -10.80 -6.51 3.50
C GLY A 38 -9.77 -7.33 2.71
N LEU A 39 -9.71 -7.14 1.41
CA LEU A 39 -8.78 -7.84 0.53
C LEU A 39 -7.38 -7.22 0.62
N ILE A 40 -6.38 -8.02 1.00
CA ILE A 40 -4.99 -7.55 1.18
C ILE A 40 -4.47 -6.86 -0.08
N TRP A 41 -4.59 -7.51 -1.23
CA TRP A 41 -4.10 -6.93 -2.48
C TRP A 41 -4.81 -5.63 -2.89
N ALA A 42 -6.03 -5.38 -2.44
CA ALA A 42 -6.70 -4.11 -2.68
C ALA A 42 -6.03 -2.97 -1.89
N GLY A 43 -5.64 -3.23 -0.63
CA GLY A 43 -4.89 -2.26 0.18
C GLY A 43 -3.47 -2.03 -0.35
N GLU A 44 -2.72 -3.10 -0.61
CA GLU A 44 -1.32 -3.00 -1.04
C GLU A 44 -1.16 -2.33 -2.42
N ARG A 45 -2.08 -2.56 -3.36
CA ARG A 45 -2.07 -1.90 -4.68
C ARG A 45 -2.29 -0.39 -4.61
N LEU A 46 -3.00 0.11 -3.59
CA LEU A 46 -3.19 1.56 -3.44
C LEU A 46 -1.89 2.27 -3.07
N LEU A 47 -0.97 1.62 -2.37
CA LEU A 47 0.27 2.25 -1.90
C LEU A 47 1.06 2.85 -3.05
N GLN A 48 1.26 2.12 -4.16
CA GLN A 48 2.00 2.60 -5.31
C GLN A 48 1.35 3.82 -5.98
N THR A 49 0.03 3.94 -5.90
CA THR A 49 -0.67 5.08 -6.50
C THR A 49 -0.33 6.40 -5.83
N LEU A 50 0.26 6.35 -4.63
CA LEU A 50 0.59 7.50 -3.78
C LEU A 50 2.10 7.83 -3.77
N THR A 51 2.95 6.97 -4.35
CA THR A 51 4.41 7.15 -4.34
C THR A 51 5.04 6.68 -5.65
N PRO A 52 6.15 7.30 -6.10
CA PRO A 52 6.93 6.79 -7.25
C PRO A 52 7.79 5.57 -6.89
N LYS A 53 7.93 5.24 -5.59
CA LYS A 53 8.74 4.12 -5.13
C LYS A 53 8.10 2.78 -5.49
N THR A 54 8.93 1.76 -5.67
CA THR A 54 8.46 0.38 -5.76
C THR A 54 7.96 -0.09 -4.40
N ILE A 55 6.79 -0.66 -4.36
CA ILE A 55 6.18 -1.24 -3.16
C ILE A 55 6.68 -2.67 -2.98
N GLU A 56 7.23 -2.97 -1.83
CA GLU A 56 7.43 -4.33 -1.34
C GLU A 56 6.19 -4.71 -0.52
N PRO A 57 5.40 -5.72 -0.95
CA PRO A 57 4.24 -6.15 -0.18
C PRO A 57 4.66 -6.83 1.12
N GLU A 58 3.83 -6.70 2.15
CA GLU A 58 4.04 -7.32 3.45
C GLU A 58 4.19 -8.85 3.35
N ARG A 59 4.99 -9.44 4.24
CA ARG A 59 5.32 -10.85 4.20
C ARG A 59 4.61 -11.61 5.32
N LEU A 60 4.07 -12.78 4.99
CA LEU A 60 3.34 -13.61 5.94
C LEU A 60 4.11 -14.90 6.26
N GLN A 61 4.07 -15.28 7.53
CA GLN A 61 4.58 -16.55 8.06
C GLN A 61 3.43 -17.39 8.60
N PHE A 62 3.49 -18.69 8.43
CA PHE A 62 2.56 -19.63 9.06
C PHE A 62 3.14 -20.17 10.36
N ILE A 63 2.28 -20.29 11.38
CA ILE A 63 2.64 -20.98 12.62
C ILE A 63 2.92 -22.46 12.33
N ASN A 64 3.95 -23.02 12.97
CA ASN A 64 4.31 -24.42 12.82
C ASN A 64 3.40 -25.32 13.67
N THR A 65 2.42 -25.94 13.03
CA THR A 65 1.50 -26.90 13.65
C THR A 65 1.22 -28.05 12.67
N ALA A 66 0.73 -29.16 13.19
CA ALA A 66 0.28 -30.28 12.35
C ALA A 66 -0.83 -29.86 11.37
N LEU A 67 -1.70 -28.93 11.77
CA LEU A 67 -2.75 -28.39 10.89
C LEU A 67 -2.16 -27.59 9.72
N THR A 68 -1.20 -26.71 9.98
CA THR A 68 -0.58 -25.91 8.90
C THR A 68 0.25 -26.75 7.94
N ASP A 69 0.92 -27.80 8.43
CA ASP A 69 1.61 -28.78 7.57
C ASP A 69 0.62 -29.54 6.68
N GLN A 70 -0.52 -29.98 7.25
CA GLN A 70 -1.58 -30.63 6.48
C GLN A 70 -2.18 -29.71 5.43
N LEU A 71 -2.47 -28.45 5.78
CA LEU A 71 -2.98 -27.43 4.86
C LEU A 71 -2.00 -27.18 3.71
N ALA A 72 -0.71 -27.04 4.01
CA ALA A 72 0.32 -26.80 2.99
C ALA A 72 0.53 -28.00 2.06
N LYS A 73 0.34 -29.24 2.56
CA LYS A 73 0.37 -30.46 1.73
C LYS A 73 -0.83 -30.59 0.81
N ALA A 74 -2.02 -30.22 1.30
CA ALA A 74 -3.28 -30.32 0.56
C ALA A 74 -3.46 -29.20 -0.46
N ASN A 75 -2.85 -28.02 -0.27
CA ASN A 75 -3.10 -26.82 -1.05
C ASN A 75 -1.80 -26.30 -1.71
N GLY A 76 -1.35 -27.02 -2.73
CA GLY A 76 -0.19 -26.66 -3.55
C GLY A 76 -0.56 -25.78 -4.75
N ALA A 77 0.35 -25.71 -5.72
CA ALA A 77 0.21 -24.93 -6.93
C ALA A 77 -1.12 -25.21 -7.67
N GLY A 78 -1.87 -24.17 -7.99
CA GLY A 78 -3.17 -24.25 -8.65
C GLY A 78 -4.37 -24.44 -7.70
N ALA A 79 -4.16 -24.56 -6.40
CA ALA A 79 -5.25 -24.53 -5.42
C ALA A 79 -5.84 -23.11 -5.29
N SER A 80 -7.08 -23.00 -4.84
CA SER A 80 -7.75 -21.72 -4.59
C SER A 80 -6.99 -20.83 -3.60
N ILE A 81 -6.29 -21.46 -2.65
CA ILE A 81 -5.30 -20.82 -1.78
C ILE A 81 -4.00 -21.60 -1.96
N ASP A 82 -3.07 -21.05 -2.72
CA ASP A 82 -1.80 -21.70 -3.02
C ASP A 82 -0.79 -21.48 -1.88
N LEU A 83 -0.40 -22.55 -1.20
CA LEU A 83 0.58 -22.56 -0.12
C LEU A 83 1.93 -23.13 -0.55
N SER A 84 2.15 -23.39 -1.83
CA SER A 84 3.35 -24.01 -2.37
C SER A 84 4.64 -23.29 -1.96
N LYS A 85 4.62 -21.95 -1.89
CA LYS A 85 5.78 -21.15 -1.46
C LYS A 85 6.18 -21.40 -0.01
N TRP A 86 5.22 -21.62 0.89
CA TRP A 86 5.46 -21.83 2.32
C TRP A 86 5.76 -23.29 2.67
N ARG A 87 5.24 -24.24 1.88
CA ARG A 87 5.31 -25.67 2.17
C ARG A 87 6.70 -26.18 2.55
N PRO A 88 7.80 -25.89 1.82
CA PRO A 88 9.13 -26.38 2.19
C PRO A 88 9.59 -25.89 3.57
N SER A 89 9.30 -24.62 3.90
CA SER A 89 9.70 -24.04 5.17
C SER A 89 8.79 -24.47 6.34
N ILE A 90 7.51 -24.74 6.09
CA ILE A 90 6.61 -25.32 7.09
C ILE A 90 7.10 -26.72 7.47
N SER A 91 7.39 -27.59 6.49
CA SER A 91 7.92 -28.91 6.75
C SER A 91 9.24 -28.86 7.52
N ARG A 92 10.16 -27.97 7.10
CA ARG A 92 11.45 -27.80 7.78
C ARG A 92 11.30 -27.22 9.20
N ALA A 93 10.33 -26.36 9.45
CA ALA A 93 10.02 -25.86 10.78
C ALA A 93 9.60 -27.02 11.73
N GLY A 94 8.83 -27.99 11.22
CA GLY A 94 8.48 -29.19 11.95
C GLY A 94 9.69 -30.03 12.37
N GLU A 95 10.73 -30.09 11.52
CA GLU A 95 11.97 -30.85 11.81
C GLU A 95 12.90 -30.10 12.78
N THR A 96 12.97 -28.78 12.68
CA THR A 96 13.92 -27.94 13.44
C THR A 96 13.35 -27.39 14.74
N GLY A 97 12.04 -27.50 14.97
CA GLY A 97 11.34 -26.88 16.10
C GLY A 97 11.12 -25.38 15.99
N ALA A 98 11.30 -24.79 14.79
CA ALA A 98 11.00 -23.38 14.56
C ALA A 98 9.49 -23.12 14.72
N SER A 99 9.13 -22.01 15.40
CA SER A 99 7.73 -21.67 15.66
C SER A 99 6.96 -21.22 14.40
N PHE A 100 7.67 -20.69 13.39
CA PHE A 100 7.07 -20.17 12.17
C PHE A 100 7.86 -20.60 10.93
N SER A 101 7.18 -20.61 9.79
CA SER A 101 7.77 -20.80 8.46
C SER A 101 8.62 -19.59 8.03
N CYS A 102 9.31 -19.70 6.90
CA CYS A 102 9.81 -18.51 6.19
C CYS A 102 8.64 -17.61 5.76
N SER A 103 8.94 -16.33 5.59
CA SER A 103 7.96 -15.31 5.20
C SER A 103 7.93 -15.10 3.68
N PHE A 104 6.72 -15.03 3.11
CA PHE A 104 6.51 -14.70 1.71
C PHE A 104 5.30 -13.77 1.55
N PRO A 105 5.27 -12.91 0.53
CA PRO A 105 4.12 -12.07 0.27
C PRO A 105 2.95 -12.87 -0.29
N ILE A 106 1.73 -12.47 0.08
CA ILE A 106 0.49 -12.97 -0.54
C ILE A 106 0.26 -12.27 -1.87
N THR A 107 0.35 -10.96 -1.89
CA THR A 107 0.22 -10.18 -3.13
C THR A 107 1.51 -10.32 -3.94
N ASP A 108 1.35 -10.57 -5.23
CA ASP A 108 2.50 -10.59 -6.13
C ASP A 108 3.13 -9.19 -6.21
N PRO A 109 4.46 -9.04 -6.00
CA PRO A 109 5.14 -7.75 -6.11
C PRO A 109 4.91 -7.04 -7.44
N ALA A 110 4.81 -7.78 -8.55
CA ALA A 110 4.49 -7.19 -9.85
C ALA A 110 3.09 -6.57 -9.84
N ARG A 111 2.13 -7.21 -9.19
CA ARG A 111 0.75 -6.71 -9.07
C ARG A 111 0.63 -5.50 -8.13
N CYS A 112 1.48 -5.40 -7.11
CA CYS A 112 1.54 -4.21 -6.27
C CYS A 112 2.05 -2.99 -7.03
N ASN A 113 2.74 -3.19 -8.16
CA ASN A 113 3.49 -2.18 -8.89
C ASN A 113 3.05 -2.03 -10.36
N ASP A 114 1.83 -2.43 -10.70
CA ASP A 114 1.33 -2.43 -12.08
C ASP A 114 0.58 -1.15 -12.47
N ILE A 115 0.27 -0.27 -11.51
CA ILE A 115 -0.54 0.93 -11.75
C ILE A 115 0.35 2.17 -11.93
N GLY A 116 1.39 2.33 -11.11
CA GLY A 116 2.21 3.52 -11.02
C GLY A 116 1.57 4.63 -10.17
N GLN A 117 2.35 5.66 -9.87
CA GLN A 117 1.88 6.82 -9.10
C GLN A 117 0.74 7.55 -9.84
N ARG A 118 -0.31 7.93 -9.11
CA ARG A 118 -1.50 8.64 -9.62
C ARG A 118 -1.78 9.92 -8.85
N TYR A 119 -1.40 9.98 -7.59
CA TYR A 119 -1.46 11.19 -6.79
C TYR A 119 -0.04 11.70 -6.52
N HIS A 120 0.21 12.97 -6.80
CA HIS A 120 1.55 13.57 -6.78
C HIS A 120 1.75 14.58 -5.64
N GLY A 121 0.72 14.86 -4.84
CA GLY A 121 0.81 15.74 -3.67
C GLY A 121 1.22 14.99 -2.40
N PRO A 122 1.48 15.72 -1.31
CA PRO A 122 1.72 15.11 0.00
C PRO A 122 0.47 14.40 0.53
N VAL A 123 0.67 13.35 1.32
CA VAL A 123 -0.42 12.52 1.84
C VAL A 123 -0.27 12.35 3.36
N VAL A 124 -1.40 12.40 4.08
CA VAL A 124 -1.51 12.04 5.50
C VAL A 124 -2.54 10.92 5.63
N LEU A 125 -2.20 9.89 6.40
CA LEU A 125 -3.10 8.78 6.72
C LEU A 125 -3.62 8.92 8.14
N ILE A 126 -4.96 8.95 8.34
CA ILE A 126 -5.57 8.99 9.66
C ILE A 126 -6.00 7.58 10.09
N THR A 127 -5.55 7.16 11.28
CA THR A 127 -5.81 5.82 11.85
C THR A 127 -6.42 5.89 13.24
N ASN A 128 -6.96 4.75 13.71
CA ASN A 128 -7.36 4.53 15.10
C ASN A 128 -7.19 3.06 15.50
N ALA A 129 -7.44 2.74 16.77
CA ALA A 129 -7.33 1.38 17.32
C ALA A 129 -8.35 0.37 16.71
N ARG A 130 -9.24 0.80 15.83
CA ARG A 130 -10.20 -0.07 15.11
C ARG A 130 -9.82 -0.31 13.65
N CYS A 131 -8.61 0.10 13.26
CA CYS A 131 -8.00 -0.28 12.00
C CYS A 131 -7.46 -1.70 12.13
N TYR A 132 -8.03 -2.67 11.41
CA TYR A 132 -7.67 -4.08 11.50
C TYR A 132 -7.33 -4.71 10.15
N SER A 133 -6.58 -5.83 10.17
CA SER A 133 -6.34 -6.70 9.02
C SER A 133 -5.68 -5.93 7.86
N THR A 134 -6.28 -5.91 6.67
CA THR A 134 -5.75 -5.16 5.52
C THR A 134 -5.50 -3.68 5.83
N THR A 135 -6.22 -3.10 6.79
CA THR A 135 -5.99 -1.71 7.19
C THR A 135 -4.72 -1.56 8.00
N ASP A 136 -4.37 -2.53 8.87
CA ASP A 136 -3.05 -2.57 9.52
C ASP A 136 -1.94 -2.69 8.46
N ILE A 137 -2.11 -3.62 7.49
CA ILE A 137 -1.15 -3.84 6.39
C ILE A 137 -0.99 -2.57 5.54
N PHE A 138 -2.09 -1.89 5.21
CA PHE A 138 -2.05 -0.64 4.46
C PHE A 138 -1.34 0.47 5.23
N ALA A 139 -1.63 0.62 6.53
CA ALA A 139 -0.98 1.63 7.37
C ALA A 139 0.52 1.33 7.56
N ALA A 140 0.89 0.05 7.74
CA ALA A 140 2.27 -0.38 7.82
C ALA A 140 3.02 -0.08 6.51
N GLY A 141 2.50 -0.53 5.38
CA GLY A 141 3.10 -0.26 4.07
C GLY A 141 3.19 1.25 3.75
N PHE A 142 2.21 2.05 4.17
CA PHE A 142 2.23 3.51 4.03
C PHE A 142 3.44 4.12 4.76
N GLN A 143 3.70 3.69 6.00
CA GLN A 143 4.82 4.15 6.82
C GLN A 143 6.16 3.57 6.33
N ASP A 144 6.22 2.28 6.00
CA ASP A 144 7.44 1.57 5.60
C ASP A 144 8.01 2.04 4.25
N HIS A 145 7.16 2.59 3.38
CA HIS A 145 7.57 3.17 2.10
C HIS A 145 7.69 4.69 2.12
N ASP A 146 7.61 5.33 3.29
CA ASP A 146 7.69 6.80 3.45
C ASP A 146 6.71 7.54 2.52
N ILE A 147 5.45 7.09 2.45
CA ILE A 147 4.44 7.74 1.61
C ILE A 147 4.00 9.06 2.22
N GLY A 148 3.91 9.10 3.55
CA GLY A 148 3.58 10.28 4.33
C GLY A 148 3.50 9.95 5.82
N GLU A 149 3.00 10.88 6.62
CA GLU A 149 2.83 10.71 8.07
C GLU A 149 1.54 9.96 8.40
N VAL A 150 1.61 9.04 9.35
CA VAL A 150 0.44 8.39 9.96
C VAL A 150 0.02 9.20 11.18
N LEU A 151 -1.18 9.79 11.13
CA LEU A 151 -1.81 10.56 12.20
C LEU A 151 -2.81 9.67 12.95
N GLY A 152 -2.48 9.25 14.16
CA GLY A 152 -3.35 8.39 14.99
C GLY A 152 -4.19 9.18 15.97
N ILE A 153 -5.46 8.83 16.13
CA ILE A 153 -6.28 9.32 17.25
C ILE A 153 -6.20 8.40 18.48
N ASP A 154 -5.58 7.23 18.31
CA ASP A 154 -5.15 6.30 19.34
C ASP A 154 -3.64 6.06 19.19
N ASN A 155 -3.03 5.49 20.20
CA ASN A 155 -1.57 5.25 20.22
C ASN A 155 -1.12 4.06 19.36
N ASN A 156 -2.05 3.32 18.74
CA ASN A 156 -1.78 2.17 17.89
C ASN A 156 -3.00 1.84 17.02
N THR A 157 -2.77 1.12 15.91
CA THR A 157 -3.84 0.44 15.18
C THR A 157 -4.31 -0.81 15.93
N GLY A 158 -5.28 -1.55 15.37
CA GLY A 158 -5.89 -2.69 16.04
C GLY A 158 -4.99 -3.91 16.21
N ALA A 159 -3.82 -3.93 15.56
CA ALA A 159 -2.82 -4.99 15.66
C ALA A 159 -3.31 -6.39 15.25
N GLY A 160 -4.21 -6.45 14.27
CA GLY A 160 -4.78 -7.68 13.74
C GLY A 160 -4.43 -7.93 12.27
N GLY A 161 -3.15 -7.72 11.88
CA GLY A 161 -2.68 -7.84 10.51
C GLY A 161 -2.67 -9.27 9.94
N ALA A 162 -2.82 -10.31 10.79
CA ALA A 162 -2.91 -11.68 10.33
C ALA A 162 -4.29 -12.01 9.78
N ASN A 163 -4.34 -12.64 8.64
CA ASN A 163 -5.56 -13.23 8.13
C ASN A 163 -6.09 -14.28 9.09
N VAL A 164 -7.25 -14.03 9.66
CA VAL A 164 -8.00 -15.05 10.38
C VAL A 164 -8.68 -15.98 9.38
N TRP A 165 -8.64 -17.26 9.68
CA TRP A 165 -9.28 -18.31 8.90
C TRP A 165 -10.50 -18.83 9.66
N GLU A 166 -11.63 -18.84 8.98
CA GLU A 166 -12.86 -19.39 9.55
C GLU A 166 -12.83 -20.91 9.53
N HIS A 167 -13.49 -21.53 10.51
CA HIS A 167 -13.57 -22.97 10.61
C HIS A 167 -14.13 -23.64 9.35
N GLY A 168 -15.10 -23.02 8.70
CA GLY A 168 -15.65 -23.48 7.42
C GLY A 168 -14.61 -23.54 6.31
N LEU A 169 -13.72 -22.55 6.22
CA LEU A 169 -12.60 -22.53 5.29
C LEU A 169 -11.58 -23.64 5.64
N LEU A 170 -11.26 -23.82 6.92
CA LEU A 170 -10.36 -24.89 7.37
C LEU A 170 -10.91 -26.28 7.03
N LEU A 171 -12.21 -26.51 7.20
CA LEU A 171 -12.87 -27.76 6.78
C LEU A 171 -12.71 -28.01 5.29
N GLN A 172 -12.90 -26.98 4.48
CA GLN A 172 -12.79 -27.08 3.01
C GLN A 172 -11.35 -27.38 2.57
N LEU A 173 -10.35 -26.77 3.19
CA LEU A 173 -8.96 -26.82 2.75
C LEU A 173 -8.17 -27.98 3.36
N ALA A 174 -8.44 -28.34 4.62
CA ALA A 174 -7.72 -29.40 5.32
C ALA A 174 -8.39 -30.77 5.18
N GLY A 175 -9.69 -30.82 4.96
CA GLY A 175 -10.45 -32.06 4.95
C GLY A 175 -10.47 -32.74 6.32
N ALA A 176 -10.47 -34.11 6.34
CA ALA A 176 -10.38 -34.87 7.58
C ALA A 176 -9.03 -34.61 8.29
N PRO A 177 -8.97 -34.58 9.64
CA PRO A 177 -10.03 -35.03 10.57
C PRO A 177 -10.97 -33.92 11.07
N LEU A 178 -10.91 -32.70 10.53
CA LEU A 178 -11.77 -31.63 10.98
C LEU A 178 -13.26 -31.97 10.75
N LYS A 179 -14.11 -31.58 11.68
CA LYS A 179 -15.56 -31.78 11.61
C LYS A 179 -16.29 -30.47 11.85
N ALA A 180 -17.50 -30.36 11.31
CA ALA A 180 -18.36 -29.21 11.58
C ALA A 180 -18.60 -29.05 13.10
N LEU A 181 -18.60 -27.79 13.55
CA LEU A 181 -18.86 -27.49 14.96
C LEU A 181 -20.34 -27.74 15.29
N PRO A 182 -20.66 -28.17 16.54
CA PRO A 182 -22.04 -28.43 16.93
C PRO A 182 -22.87 -27.16 16.88
N LYS A 183 -24.19 -27.32 16.63
CA LYS A 183 -25.17 -26.23 16.61
C LYS A 183 -24.83 -25.07 15.66
N ASN A 184 -24.16 -25.38 14.54
CA ASN A 184 -23.70 -24.37 13.57
C ASN A 184 -22.82 -23.26 14.20
N ALA A 185 -22.08 -23.59 15.26
CA ALA A 185 -21.16 -22.63 15.86
C ALA A 185 -20.06 -22.24 14.85
N GLY A 186 -19.69 -20.97 14.87
CA GLY A 186 -18.56 -20.44 14.11
C GLY A 186 -17.33 -20.31 14.99
N MET A 187 -16.15 -20.52 14.41
CA MET A 187 -14.85 -20.25 15.00
C MET A 187 -13.94 -19.68 13.92
N ARG A 188 -13.08 -18.78 14.31
CA ARG A 188 -11.98 -18.29 13.45
C ARG A 188 -10.71 -18.18 14.26
N VAL A 189 -9.59 -18.40 13.62
CA VAL A 189 -8.28 -18.43 14.26
C VAL A 189 -7.22 -17.83 13.33
N ALA A 190 -6.31 -17.05 13.87
CA ALA A 190 -5.11 -16.61 13.16
C ALA A 190 -4.09 -17.77 13.16
N ILE A 191 -3.72 -18.26 11.97
CA ILE A 191 -2.73 -19.32 11.79
C ILE A 191 -1.47 -18.83 11.09
N ARG A 192 -1.41 -17.53 10.84
CA ARG A 192 -0.27 -16.84 10.23
C ARG A 192 -0.14 -15.46 10.82
N ARG A 193 1.03 -14.85 10.67
CA ARG A 193 1.31 -13.48 11.06
C ARG A 193 1.93 -12.71 9.90
N THR A 194 1.77 -11.41 9.90
CA THR A 194 2.36 -10.48 8.94
C THR A 194 3.62 -9.86 9.51
N LEU A 195 4.65 -9.79 8.71
CA LEU A 195 5.90 -9.08 9.01
C LEU A 195 6.00 -7.85 8.14
N ARG A 196 6.35 -6.74 8.75
CA ARG A 196 6.62 -5.47 8.09
C ARG A 196 7.85 -5.56 7.20
N VAL A 197 7.97 -4.64 6.26
CA VAL A 197 9.04 -4.51 5.27
C VAL A 197 9.80 -3.19 5.45
N GLY A 198 10.67 -2.85 4.52
CA GLY A 198 11.37 -1.56 4.51
C GLY A 198 12.13 -1.27 5.80
N LYS A 199 11.90 -0.11 6.40
CA LYS A 199 12.59 0.32 7.63
C LYS A 199 12.23 -0.50 8.85
N GLN A 200 11.06 -1.10 8.89
CA GLN A 200 10.55 -1.91 9.99
C GLN A 200 10.63 -3.41 9.69
N ALA A 201 11.41 -3.80 8.67
CA ALA A 201 11.48 -5.18 8.19
C ALA A 201 11.67 -6.21 9.31
N GLY A 202 10.80 -7.22 9.33
CA GLY A 202 10.82 -8.30 10.32
C GLY A 202 10.04 -8.00 11.60
N THR A 203 9.54 -6.78 11.81
CA THR A 203 8.65 -6.46 12.92
C THR A 203 7.28 -7.11 12.69
N GLU A 204 6.73 -7.71 13.71
CA GLU A 204 5.41 -8.34 13.65
C GLU A 204 4.32 -7.28 13.65
N LEU A 205 3.31 -7.47 12.81
CA LEU A 205 2.16 -6.57 12.76
C LEU A 205 1.06 -7.02 13.74
N GLU A 206 0.92 -8.34 13.95
CA GLU A 206 0.08 -8.89 15.00
C GLU A 206 0.62 -8.51 16.38
N ASP A 207 -0.28 -8.16 17.27
CA ASP A 207 -0.03 -7.70 18.65
C ASP A 207 0.70 -6.34 18.76
N LEU A 208 1.47 -5.94 17.75
CA LEU A 208 2.20 -4.67 17.76
C LEU A 208 1.46 -3.55 17.02
N GLY A 209 0.80 -3.87 15.91
CA GLY A 209 0.11 -2.89 15.06
C GLY A 209 1.04 -1.85 14.44
N VAL A 210 0.47 -0.71 14.11
CA VAL A 210 1.19 0.46 13.61
C VAL A 210 1.06 1.59 14.62
N VAL A 211 2.19 1.96 15.21
CA VAL A 211 2.29 3.17 16.04
C VAL A 211 2.31 4.37 15.11
N PRO A 212 1.41 5.35 15.27
CA PRO A 212 1.39 6.53 14.41
C PRO A 212 2.64 7.39 14.59
N ASP A 213 3.02 8.11 13.52
CA ASP A 213 4.13 9.07 13.56
C ASP A 213 3.76 10.31 14.39
N VAL A 214 2.47 10.67 14.35
CA VAL A 214 1.89 11.79 15.09
C VAL A 214 0.62 11.36 15.80
N GLU A 215 0.52 11.66 17.09
CA GLU A 215 -0.72 11.45 17.86
C GLU A 215 -1.60 12.71 17.88
N HIS A 216 -2.90 12.53 17.78
CA HIS A 216 -3.92 13.54 18.00
C HIS A 216 -4.91 13.06 19.05
N LYS A 217 -4.96 13.71 20.19
CA LYS A 217 -5.98 13.42 21.20
C LYS A 217 -7.27 14.13 20.83
N MET A 218 -8.34 13.35 20.65
CA MET A 218 -9.66 13.86 20.29
C MET A 218 -10.12 14.95 21.25
N THR A 219 -10.45 16.10 20.71
CA THR A 219 -10.90 17.26 21.46
C THR A 219 -12.43 17.31 21.56
N ARG A 220 -12.95 18.24 22.38
CA ARG A 220 -14.40 18.52 22.39
C ARG A 220 -14.88 19.03 21.03
N ARG A 221 -14.06 19.83 20.33
CA ARG A 221 -14.41 20.34 18.98
C ARG A 221 -14.44 19.22 17.94
N ASP A 222 -13.54 18.25 18.03
CA ASP A 222 -13.60 17.08 17.14
C ASP A 222 -14.93 16.32 17.28
N LEU A 223 -15.43 16.16 18.50
CA LEU A 223 -16.67 15.45 18.77
C LEU A 223 -17.92 16.22 18.35
N LEU A 224 -17.92 17.52 18.47
CA LEU A 224 -19.10 18.38 18.27
C LEU A 224 -19.13 19.07 16.90
N GLU A 225 -17.98 19.22 16.23
CA GLU A 225 -17.77 20.03 15.04
C GLU A 225 -17.10 19.23 13.90
N ASN A 226 -17.43 17.94 13.77
CA ASN A 226 -17.01 17.07 12.67
C ASN A 226 -15.47 16.97 12.51
N ASN A 227 -14.74 16.68 13.59
CA ASN A 227 -13.29 16.46 13.60
C ASN A 227 -12.47 17.69 13.18
N VAL A 228 -12.89 18.89 13.52
CA VAL A 228 -12.28 20.13 13.02
C VAL A 228 -10.81 20.23 13.44
N ASP A 229 -10.45 19.95 14.70
CA ASP A 229 -9.07 20.05 15.19
C ASP A 229 -8.19 18.92 14.60
N LEU A 230 -8.73 17.74 14.37
CA LEU A 230 -8.05 16.63 13.70
C LEU A 230 -7.72 16.98 12.24
N ILE A 231 -8.66 17.58 11.53
CA ILE A 231 -8.45 18.00 10.14
C ILE A 231 -7.47 19.17 10.06
N GLU A 232 -7.53 20.13 10.98
CA GLU A 232 -6.54 21.22 11.09
C GLU A 232 -5.14 20.66 11.37
N LYS A 233 -5.02 19.64 12.23
CA LYS A 233 -3.75 18.96 12.50
C LYS A 233 -3.22 18.26 11.26
N ALA A 234 -4.04 17.49 10.54
CA ALA A 234 -3.66 16.84 9.29
C ALA A 234 -3.22 17.87 8.22
N ALA A 235 -3.95 18.98 8.07
CA ALA A 235 -3.58 20.06 7.16
C ALA A 235 -2.24 20.71 7.53
N SER A 236 -1.96 20.86 8.83
CA SER A 236 -0.66 21.37 9.32
C SER A 236 0.50 20.43 8.97
N ILE A 237 0.29 19.11 9.08
CA ILE A 237 1.28 18.11 8.67
C ILE A 237 1.54 18.22 7.16
N LEU A 238 0.48 18.24 6.35
CA LEU A 238 0.60 18.39 4.88
C LEU A 238 1.33 19.68 4.48
N ALA A 239 1.08 20.79 5.17
CA ALA A 239 1.75 22.05 4.91
C ALA A 239 3.26 22.02 5.21
N GLY A 240 3.70 21.16 6.12
CA GLY A 240 5.12 20.95 6.47
C GLY A 240 5.86 19.99 5.54
N GLN A 241 5.15 19.23 4.70
CA GLN A 241 5.79 18.27 3.79
C GLN A 241 6.32 18.94 2.53
N PRO A 242 7.44 18.43 1.96
CA PRO A 242 7.97 18.95 0.71
C PRO A 242 6.96 18.71 -0.43
N ARG A 243 6.74 19.75 -1.25
CA ARG A 243 5.91 19.64 -2.44
C ARG A 243 6.79 19.44 -3.65
N PHE A 244 6.57 18.36 -4.37
CA PHE A 244 7.24 18.10 -5.65
C PHE A 244 6.30 18.50 -6.78
N ARG A 245 6.82 19.24 -7.78
CA ARG A 245 6.03 19.67 -8.92
C ARG A 245 6.82 19.48 -10.20
N LEU A 246 6.21 18.86 -11.19
CA LEU A 246 6.69 18.73 -12.55
C LEU A 246 5.53 18.96 -13.51
N ASP A 247 5.32 20.21 -13.92
CA ASP A 247 4.38 20.54 -14.99
C ASP A 247 5.11 20.70 -16.31
N ALA A 248 4.52 20.20 -17.37
CA ALA A 248 5.08 20.33 -18.69
C ALA A 248 4.00 20.63 -19.73
N THR A 249 4.33 21.51 -20.65
CA THR A 249 3.54 21.72 -21.87
C THR A 249 4.46 21.61 -23.07
N ALA A 250 4.06 20.83 -24.07
CA ALA A 250 4.83 20.63 -25.29
C ALA A 250 4.20 21.37 -26.47
N SER A 251 5.03 22.02 -27.30
CA SER A 251 4.62 22.70 -28.52
C SER A 251 5.63 22.48 -29.63
N LYS A 252 5.18 22.42 -30.88
CA LYS A 252 6.08 22.32 -32.05
C LYS A 252 6.78 23.66 -32.30
N ALA A 253 8.10 23.65 -32.41
CA ALA A 253 8.91 24.82 -32.73
C ALA A 253 9.87 24.47 -33.91
N GLY A 254 9.37 24.63 -35.12
CA GLY A 254 10.09 24.22 -36.33
C GLY A 254 10.29 22.70 -36.38
N SER A 255 11.57 22.28 -36.48
CA SER A 255 11.96 20.85 -36.42
C SER A 255 12.19 20.33 -35.01
N LYS A 256 11.86 21.08 -33.96
CA LYS A 256 12.05 20.73 -32.57
C LYS A 256 10.72 20.67 -31.82
N LEU A 257 10.69 19.89 -30.76
CA LEU A 257 9.62 19.88 -29.77
C LEU A 257 10.10 20.78 -28.61
N ARG A 258 9.45 21.91 -28.40
CA ARG A 258 9.71 22.77 -27.26
C ARG A 258 8.84 22.33 -26.09
N VAL A 259 9.48 21.97 -24.98
CA VAL A 259 8.84 21.61 -23.73
C VAL A 259 9.07 22.72 -22.73
N LYS A 260 7.98 23.39 -22.32
CA LYS A 260 8.00 24.35 -21.22
C LYS A 260 7.79 23.54 -19.94
N LEU A 261 8.78 23.56 -19.05
CA LEU A 261 8.74 22.94 -17.73
C LEU A 261 8.47 23.97 -16.64
N THR A 262 7.76 23.57 -15.60
CA THR A 262 7.73 24.26 -14.31
C THR A 262 7.98 23.21 -13.23
N THR A 263 9.03 23.39 -12.44
CA THR A 263 9.48 22.43 -11.44
C THR A 263 9.59 23.07 -10.06
N GLN A 264 9.39 22.25 -9.03
CA GLN A 264 9.61 22.60 -7.63
C GLN A 264 10.14 21.38 -6.89
N ASN A 265 11.23 21.53 -6.15
CA ASN A 265 11.88 20.49 -5.36
C ASN A 265 12.29 19.26 -6.18
N ILE A 266 12.63 19.44 -7.45
CA ILE A 266 13.11 18.41 -8.37
C ILE A 266 14.49 18.81 -8.87
N ASP A 267 15.47 17.90 -8.78
CA ASP A 267 16.85 18.18 -9.13
C ASP A 267 17.19 17.73 -10.55
N ARG A 268 16.41 16.79 -11.11
CA ARG A 268 16.65 16.22 -12.44
C ARG A 268 15.36 15.83 -13.15
N VAL A 269 15.33 15.98 -14.47
CA VAL A 269 14.23 15.50 -15.34
C VAL A 269 14.75 14.68 -16.49
N ASP A 270 14.23 13.47 -16.65
CA ASP A 270 14.43 12.63 -17.82
C ASP A 270 13.29 12.81 -18.82
N PHE A 271 13.64 12.92 -20.10
CA PHE A 271 12.71 13.07 -21.21
C PHE A 271 12.72 11.80 -22.06
N GLU A 272 11.57 11.22 -22.30
CA GLU A 272 11.38 10.04 -23.14
C GLU A 272 10.33 10.33 -24.23
N ILE A 273 10.55 9.83 -25.43
CA ILE A 273 9.54 9.83 -26.50
C ILE A 273 9.29 8.37 -26.90
N ASP A 274 8.05 7.93 -26.82
CA ASP A 274 7.63 6.55 -27.06
C ASP A 274 8.46 5.53 -26.28
N SER A 275 8.68 5.84 -24.97
CA SER A 275 9.51 5.06 -24.04
C SER A 275 11.00 4.97 -24.41
N ARG A 276 11.49 5.81 -25.33
CA ARG A 276 12.90 5.91 -25.66
C ARG A 276 13.50 7.15 -25.01
N PRO A 277 14.57 7.00 -24.19
CA PRO A 277 15.26 8.13 -23.59
C PRO A 277 15.78 9.10 -24.67
N GLN A 278 15.54 10.39 -24.48
CA GLN A 278 16.00 11.45 -25.37
C GLN A 278 17.07 12.31 -24.70
N ARG A 279 16.85 12.67 -23.45
CA ARG A 279 17.67 13.61 -22.72
C ARG A 279 17.44 13.46 -21.22
N SER A 280 18.45 13.83 -20.44
CA SER A 280 18.38 13.98 -18.99
C SER A 280 19.03 15.31 -18.63
N ASP A 281 18.35 16.11 -17.85
CA ASP A 281 18.81 17.45 -17.43
C ASP A 281 18.76 17.59 -15.91
N ASP A 282 19.86 18.07 -15.34
CA ASP A 282 19.84 18.63 -14.00
C ASP A 282 19.11 19.98 -14.05
N ILE A 283 18.25 20.22 -13.10
CA ILE A 283 17.36 21.40 -13.08
C ILE A 283 17.34 22.05 -11.69
N ALA A 284 17.00 23.33 -11.70
CA ALA A 284 16.62 24.08 -10.49
C ALA A 284 15.14 24.42 -10.55
N ASP A 285 14.57 24.76 -9.41
CA ASP A 285 13.19 25.21 -9.29
C ASP A 285 12.88 26.39 -10.22
N GLY A 286 11.67 26.40 -10.75
CA GLY A 286 11.16 27.47 -11.61
C GLY A 286 10.72 26.98 -12.98
N SER A 287 10.57 27.94 -13.92
CA SER A 287 10.10 27.64 -15.27
C SER A 287 11.22 27.81 -16.30
N ARG A 288 11.35 26.82 -17.21
CA ARG A 288 12.30 26.87 -18.32
C ARG A 288 11.78 26.17 -19.57
N ASN A 289 12.39 26.45 -20.70
CA ASN A 289 12.14 25.75 -21.95
C ASN A 289 13.28 24.78 -22.26
N VAL A 290 12.92 23.58 -22.71
CA VAL A 290 13.85 22.56 -23.20
C VAL A 290 13.43 22.19 -24.63
N ASP A 291 14.38 22.28 -25.56
CA ASP A 291 14.13 21.89 -26.94
C ASP A 291 14.64 20.46 -27.16
N LEU A 292 13.76 19.57 -27.57
CA LEU A 292 14.08 18.18 -27.92
C LEU A 292 14.12 18.04 -29.46
N PRO A 293 15.09 17.32 -30.02
CA PRO A 293 15.08 16.98 -31.43
C PRO A 293 13.90 16.06 -31.72
N THR A 294 13.10 16.36 -32.73
CA THR A 294 12.02 15.48 -33.15
C THR A 294 12.12 15.18 -34.64
N GLY A 295 12.24 13.92 -35.00
CA GLY A 295 12.03 13.43 -36.36
C GLY A 295 10.64 12.83 -36.56
N LEU A 296 9.77 12.86 -35.51
CA LEU A 296 8.48 12.17 -35.48
C LEU A 296 7.35 13.15 -35.71
N ALA A 297 6.38 12.78 -36.53
CA ALA A 297 5.14 13.54 -36.73
C ALA A 297 4.17 13.38 -35.54
N HIS A 298 4.24 12.27 -34.84
CA HIS A 298 3.44 11.89 -33.66
C HIS A 298 4.29 11.09 -32.67
N GLY A 299 3.99 11.19 -31.38
CA GLY A 299 4.64 10.43 -30.32
C GLY A 299 4.13 10.86 -28.94
N THR A 300 4.30 9.97 -27.96
CA THR A 300 3.99 10.25 -26.56
C THR A 300 5.25 10.75 -25.86
N LEU A 301 5.20 11.99 -25.36
CA LEU A 301 6.24 12.53 -24.49
C LEU A 301 5.96 12.13 -23.05
N SER A 302 6.93 11.49 -22.42
CA SER A 302 6.93 11.16 -20.98
C SER A 302 8.07 11.89 -20.29
N LEU A 303 7.79 12.40 -19.10
CA LEU A 303 8.78 13.05 -18.25
C LEU A 303 8.81 12.37 -16.89
N LYS A 304 10.02 12.18 -16.36
CA LYS A 304 10.24 11.66 -15.01
C LYS A 304 11.11 12.64 -14.24
N GLY A 305 10.59 13.13 -13.11
CA GLY A 305 11.32 14.02 -12.21
C GLY A 305 11.96 13.22 -11.07
N TYR A 306 13.16 13.64 -10.67
CA TYR A 306 13.93 13.02 -9.57
C TYR A 306 14.41 14.10 -8.61
N LYS A 307 14.57 13.68 -7.34
CA LYS A 307 15.24 14.45 -6.31
C LYS A 307 16.49 13.72 -5.86
#